data_1a8f24e7c0ee0216476eb7cdafd59f90
#
_entry.id   1a8f24e7c0ee0216476eb7cdafd59f90
#
_cell.length_a   1.000
_cell.length_b   1.000
_cell.length_c   1.000
_cell.angle_alpha   90.00
_cell.angle_beta   90.00
_cell.angle_gamma   90.00
#
_symmetry.space_group_name_H-M   'P 1'
#
loop_
_entity.id
_entity.type
_entity.pdbx_description
1 polymer ?
#
loop_
_entity_poly.entity_id
_entity_poly.type
_entity_poly.pdbx_seq_one_letter_code
_entity_poly.pdbx_strand_id
1 'polypeptide(L)'
;MGSLPQATPFRVAIVKAYEIEEPKHRGMLQSFRDNVLQQVPDAIIDAYRPMKEDGHLPAPADYDLIIITGGLSNLCQATYEPWVDTTLEWIRQVVGQQHITRTKLLGICWGHQAIATALSGKVGSFEHPRVGVENLALNDDGKAIFGKESLNVPSGFKLLAPENEILMSDSGLVLSLQGHPEIYGELSRQLFNMNVPYYRATLPSEDDLQRYYSEMSSSEQDAKLIFQKVTQWAQS
;
A
#
# COMPACT_ATOMS: atom_id res chain seq x y z
N MET A 1 -39.32 22.43 -5.39
CA MET A 1 -37.95 22.18 -5.82
C MET A 1 -37.46 20.97 -5.05
N GLY A 2 -37.46 19.79 -5.68
CA GLY A 2 -36.92 18.59 -5.04
C GLY A 2 -35.42 18.70 -4.97
N SER A 3 -34.85 18.55 -3.77
CA SER A 3 -33.40 18.42 -3.61
C SER A 3 -32.95 17.16 -4.35
N LEU A 4 -31.98 17.32 -5.24
CA LEU A 4 -31.30 16.17 -5.85
C LEU A 4 -30.78 15.27 -4.71
N PRO A 5 -30.87 13.94 -4.82
CA PRO A 5 -30.26 13.05 -3.84
C PRO A 5 -28.76 13.39 -3.77
N GLN A 6 -28.29 13.73 -2.57
CA GLN A 6 -26.84 13.89 -2.36
C GLN A 6 -26.19 12.54 -2.66
N ALA A 7 -25.19 12.55 -3.53
CA ALA A 7 -24.36 11.38 -3.78
C ALA A 7 -23.77 10.91 -2.44
N THR A 8 -23.82 9.60 -2.18
CA THR A 8 -23.18 9.03 -1.00
C THR A 8 -21.67 9.34 -1.07
N PRO A 9 -21.07 9.86 0.01
CA PRO A 9 -19.66 10.20 0.01
C PRO A 9 -18.80 8.92 -0.18
N PHE A 10 -17.72 9.03 -0.93
CA PHE A 10 -16.75 7.96 -1.09
C PHE A 10 -16.08 7.63 0.25
N ARG A 11 -16.16 6.39 0.70
CA ARG A 11 -15.68 5.95 2.01
C ARG A 11 -14.44 5.07 1.89
N VAL A 12 -13.39 5.43 2.63
CA VAL A 12 -12.12 4.74 2.63
C VAL A 12 -11.74 4.29 4.05
N ALA A 13 -11.43 3.01 4.22
CA ALA A 13 -10.80 2.50 5.43
C ALA A 13 -9.30 2.32 5.23
N ILE A 14 -8.48 2.82 6.15
CA ILE A 14 -7.04 2.56 6.18
C ILE A 14 -6.74 1.63 7.36
N VAL A 15 -6.35 0.40 7.06
CA VAL A 15 -5.94 -0.60 8.04
C VAL A 15 -4.43 -0.50 8.24
N LYS A 16 -4.01 0.06 9.37
CA LYS A 16 -2.60 0.25 9.71
C LYS A 16 -1.97 -1.04 10.20
N ALA A 17 -0.99 -1.56 9.47
CA ALA A 17 -0.18 -2.72 9.86
C ALA A 17 1.14 -2.33 10.58
N TYR A 18 1.17 -1.16 11.21
CA TYR A 18 2.29 -0.67 12.03
C TYR A 18 1.77 0.12 13.23
N GLU A 19 2.47 0.03 14.37
CA GLU A 19 2.01 0.62 15.64
C GLU A 19 2.73 1.93 16.01
N ILE A 20 3.73 2.34 15.30
CA ILE A 20 4.63 3.41 15.69
C ILE A 20 3.87 4.74 15.78
N GLU A 21 3.72 5.26 16.99
CA GLU A 21 3.04 6.54 17.30
C GLU A 21 3.97 7.75 17.24
N GLU A 22 5.25 7.56 17.00
CA GLU A 22 6.22 8.64 16.94
C GLU A 22 5.89 9.64 15.82
N PRO A 23 6.26 10.94 15.99
CA PRO A 23 5.98 11.97 14.97
C PRO A 23 6.41 11.60 13.56
N LYS A 24 7.43 10.76 13.46
CA LYS A 24 8.06 10.23 12.26
C LYS A 24 7.11 9.40 11.37
N HIS A 25 6.15 8.67 11.94
CA HIS A 25 5.24 7.79 11.20
C HIS A 25 3.84 8.38 11.02
N ARG A 26 3.57 9.54 11.62
CA ARG A 26 2.34 10.30 11.32
C ARG A 26 2.28 10.70 9.85
N GLY A 27 3.43 10.97 9.24
CA GLY A 27 3.54 11.30 7.83
C GLY A 27 3.06 10.18 6.90
N MET A 28 3.24 8.91 7.26
CA MET A 28 2.78 7.78 6.42
C MET A 28 1.25 7.73 6.32
N LEU A 29 0.54 7.78 7.46
CA LEU A 29 -0.93 7.81 7.45
C LEU A 29 -1.46 9.06 6.76
N GLN A 30 -0.83 10.20 7.01
CA GLN A 30 -1.20 11.47 6.39
C GLN A 30 -0.99 11.43 4.88
N SER A 31 0.09 10.82 4.39
CA SER A 31 0.34 10.65 2.97
C SER A 31 -0.77 9.84 2.28
N PHE A 32 -1.22 8.74 2.87
CA PHE A 32 -2.39 8.01 2.34
C PHE A 32 -3.63 8.91 2.26
N ARG A 33 -3.92 9.67 3.33
CA ARG A 33 -5.06 10.60 3.37
C ARG A 33 -4.95 11.67 2.30
N ASP A 34 -3.80 12.32 2.19
CA ASP A 34 -3.56 13.40 1.24
C ASP A 34 -3.70 12.91 -0.21
N ASN A 35 -3.16 11.73 -0.52
CA ASN A 35 -3.28 11.14 -1.85
C ASN A 35 -4.73 10.83 -2.23
N VAL A 36 -5.53 10.31 -1.29
CA VAL A 36 -6.96 10.05 -1.53
C VAL A 36 -7.72 11.37 -1.66
N LEU A 37 -7.54 12.33 -0.74
CA LEU A 37 -8.26 13.60 -0.73
C LEU A 37 -7.89 14.50 -1.92
N GLN A 38 -6.69 14.36 -2.46
CA GLN A 38 -6.30 15.06 -3.69
C GLN A 38 -7.16 14.62 -4.89
N GLN A 39 -7.61 13.37 -4.91
CA GLN A 39 -8.43 12.81 -5.98
C GLN A 39 -9.93 12.93 -5.69
N VAL A 40 -10.31 12.76 -4.43
CA VAL A 40 -11.70 12.78 -3.95
C VAL A 40 -11.76 13.67 -2.70
N PRO A 41 -11.90 15.00 -2.85
CA PRO A 41 -11.83 15.95 -1.74
C PRO A 41 -12.85 15.71 -0.61
N ASP A 42 -14.01 15.15 -0.94
CA ASP A 42 -15.10 14.88 0.01
C ASP A 42 -15.09 13.45 0.55
N ALA A 43 -14.01 12.68 0.34
CA ALA A 43 -13.89 11.32 0.84
C ALA A 43 -13.89 11.29 2.38
N ILE A 44 -14.63 10.33 2.94
CA ILE A 44 -14.59 10.03 4.37
C ILE A 44 -13.53 8.94 4.60
N ILE A 45 -12.54 9.22 5.45
CA ILE A 45 -11.39 8.33 5.65
C ILE A 45 -11.27 7.97 7.12
N ASP A 46 -11.52 6.70 7.43
CA ASP A 46 -11.37 6.11 8.76
C ASP A 46 -10.05 5.31 8.84
N ALA A 47 -9.40 5.29 10.02
CA ALA A 47 -8.16 4.55 10.25
C ALA A 47 -8.35 3.49 11.33
N TYR A 48 -7.96 2.26 11.04
CA TYR A 48 -8.07 1.09 11.90
C TYR A 48 -6.69 0.59 12.35
N ARG A 49 -6.61 0.08 13.58
CA ARG A 49 -5.36 -0.37 14.22
C ARG A 49 -5.56 -1.77 14.81
N PRO A 50 -5.54 -2.84 14.00
CA PRO A 50 -5.88 -4.20 14.45
C PRO A 50 -4.93 -4.77 15.49
N MET A 51 -3.71 -4.24 15.59
CA MET A 51 -2.71 -4.71 16.56
C MET A 51 -2.87 -4.14 17.97
N LYS A 52 -3.77 -3.17 18.20
CA LYS A 52 -4.09 -2.69 19.54
C LYS A 52 -5.00 -3.67 20.27
N GLU A 53 -4.95 -3.69 21.61
CA GLU A 53 -5.72 -4.61 22.46
C GLU A 53 -7.24 -4.50 22.21
N ASP A 54 -7.73 -3.27 21.94
CA ASP A 54 -9.11 -2.97 21.56
C ASP A 54 -9.26 -2.83 20.01
N GLY A 55 -8.25 -3.24 19.26
CA GLY A 55 -8.20 -3.08 17.82
C GLY A 55 -9.26 -3.90 17.10
N HIS A 56 -9.94 -3.27 16.14
CA HIS A 56 -10.91 -3.95 15.29
C HIS A 56 -10.63 -3.65 13.82
N LEU A 57 -11.23 -4.44 12.96
CA LEU A 57 -11.12 -4.33 11.51
C LEU A 57 -12.44 -3.76 10.94
N PRO A 58 -12.39 -3.02 9.81
CA PRO A 58 -13.59 -2.43 9.22
C PRO A 58 -14.57 -3.49 8.70
N ALA A 59 -15.86 -3.20 8.78
CA ALA A 59 -16.88 -3.96 8.08
C ALA A 59 -16.79 -3.63 6.57
N PRO A 60 -16.59 -4.62 5.68
CA PRO A 60 -16.37 -4.34 4.26
C PRO A 60 -17.49 -3.54 3.60
N ALA A 61 -18.74 -3.82 3.97
CA ALA A 61 -19.91 -3.18 3.39
C ALA A 61 -20.03 -1.67 3.66
N ASP A 62 -19.23 -1.14 4.61
CA ASP A 62 -19.26 0.28 4.97
C ASP A 62 -18.31 1.14 4.14
N TYR A 63 -17.50 0.52 3.25
CA TYR A 63 -16.43 1.19 2.53
C TYR A 63 -16.40 0.84 1.05
N ASP A 64 -16.10 1.84 0.23
CA ASP A 64 -15.84 1.66 -1.21
C ASP A 64 -14.43 1.12 -1.45
N LEU A 65 -13.47 1.59 -0.63
CA LEU A 65 -12.05 1.21 -0.69
C LEU A 65 -11.53 0.88 0.70
N ILE A 66 -10.84 -0.26 0.82
CA ILE A 66 -10.04 -0.60 2.00
C ILE A 66 -8.57 -0.64 1.59
N ILE A 67 -7.71 0.08 2.30
CA ILE A 67 -6.27 0.11 2.10
C ILE A 67 -5.60 -0.59 3.28
N ILE A 68 -4.84 -1.67 3.02
CA ILE A 68 -3.97 -2.29 4.01
C ILE A 68 -2.56 -1.76 3.79
N THR A 69 -1.99 -1.12 4.80
CA THR A 69 -0.71 -0.43 4.69
C THR A 69 0.49 -1.37 4.73
N GLY A 70 1.69 -0.84 4.49
CA GLY A 70 2.94 -1.47 4.88
C GLY A 70 3.01 -1.77 6.38
N GLY A 71 3.90 -2.68 6.78
CA GLY A 71 4.07 -3.11 8.16
C GLY A 71 5.39 -3.85 8.38
N LEU A 72 5.70 -4.16 9.64
CA LEU A 72 6.98 -4.77 10.03
C LEU A 72 6.87 -6.27 10.38
N SER A 73 5.66 -6.80 10.50
CA SER A 73 5.47 -8.21 10.85
C SER A 73 5.94 -9.13 9.72
N ASN A 74 6.67 -10.19 10.07
CA ASN A 74 7.29 -11.08 9.09
C ASN A 74 6.35 -12.22 8.72
N LEU A 75 5.83 -12.22 7.49
CA LEU A 75 4.93 -13.25 6.96
C LEU A 75 5.65 -14.51 6.41
N CYS A 76 6.98 -14.58 6.49
CA CYS A 76 7.75 -15.79 6.16
C CYS A 76 7.88 -16.76 7.34
N GLN A 77 7.34 -16.44 8.51
CA GLN A 77 7.40 -17.26 9.71
C GLN A 77 6.31 -18.35 9.70
N ALA A 78 6.54 -19.41 10.48
CA ALA A 78 5.56 -20.50 10.64
C ALA A 78 4.36 -20.12 11.54
N THR A 79 4.53 -19.13 12.40
CA THR A 79 3.50 -18.64 13.33
C THR A 79 3.53 -17.11 13.35
N TYR A 80 2.36 -16.51 13.51
CA TYR A 80 2.16 -15.07 13.53
C TYR A 80 1.69 -14.56 14.87
N GLU A 81 1.78 -13.26 15.06
CA GLU A 81 1.10 -12.58 16.16
C GLU A 81 -0.43 -12.67 15.95
N PRO A 82 -1.24 -12.76 17.04
CA PRO A 82 -2.69 -12.97 16.91
C PRO A 82 -3.43 -11.99 16.03
N TRP A 83 -3.01 -10.72 16.02
CA TRP A 83 -3.61 -9.70 15.16
C TRP A 83 -3.35 -9.97 13.65
N VAL A 84 -2.22 -10.59 13.32
CA VAL A 84 -1.89 -10.99 11.94
C VAL A 84 -2.83 -12.09 11.50
N ASP A 85 -2.98 -13.16 12.29
CA ASP A 85 -3.90 -14.26 11.98
C ASP A 85 -5.34 -13.74 11.80
N THR A 86 -5.78 -12.85 12.70
CA THR A 86 -7.09 -12.19 12.62
C THR A 86 -7.23 -11.38 11.32
N THR A 87 -6.18 -10.64 10.96
CA THR A 87 -6.19 -9.82 9.73
C THR A 87 -6.20 -10.69 8.47
N LEU A 88 -5.45 -11.80 8.44
CA LEU A 88 -5.46 -12.74 7.31
C LEU A 88 -6.83 -13.39 7.12
N GLU A 89 -7.49 -13.79 8.22
CA GLU A 89 -8.84 -14.33 8.16
C GLU A 89 -9.86 -13.28 7.70
N TRP A 90 -9.74 -12.06 8.20
CA TRP A 90 -10.59 -10.95 7.76
C TRP A 90 -10.40 -10.62 6.26
N ILE A 91 -9.16 -10.67 5.73
CA ILE A 91 -8.92 -10.51 4.29
C ILE A 91 -9.70 -11.57 3.48
N ARG A 92 -9.68 -12.83 3.91
CA ARG A 92 -10.47 -13.91 3.25
C ARG A 92 -11.96 -13.58 3.25
N GLN A 93 -12.49 -13.08 4.37
CA GLN A 93 -13.89 -12.67 4.49
C GLN A 93 -14.21 -11.48 3.57
N VAL A 94 -13.35 -10.45 3.53
CA VAL A 94 -13.50 -9.32 2.61
C VAL A 94 -13.61 -9.81 1.17
N VAL A 95 -12.64 -10.60 0.72
CA VAL A 95 -12.59 -11.12 -0.66
C VAL A 95 -13.81 -12.02 -0.95
N GLY A 96 -14.19 -12.88 -0.03
CA GLY A 96 -15.37 -13.75 -0.17
C GLY A 96 -16.69 -12.99 -0.30
N GLN A 97 -16.77 -11.80 0.28
CA GLN A 97 -17.99 -10.96 0.27
C GLN A 97 -18.01 -9.93 -0.87
N GLN A 98 -16.93 -9.75 -1.62
CA GLN A 98 -16.82 -8.74 -2.68
C GLN A 98 -17.88 -8.86 -3.78
N HIS A 99 -18.41 -10.07 -4.01
CA HIS A 99 -19.51 -10.27 -4.97
C HIS A 99 -20.82 -9.55 -4.55
N ILE A 100 -20.97 -9.25 -3.25
CA ILE A 100 -22.09 -8.51 -2.67
C ILE A 100 -21.71 -7.06 -2.39
N THR A 101 -20.62 -6.85 -1.63
CA THR A 101 -20.23 -5.53 -1.13
C THR A 101 -19.63 -4.63 -2.21
N ARG A 102 -18.98 -5.22 -3.20
CA ARG A 102 -18.22 -4.53 -4.26
C ARG A 102 -17.03 -3.72 -3.73
N THR A 103 -16.74 -3.80 -2.43
CA THR A 103 -15.62 -3.12 -1.77
C THR A 103 -14.30 -3.46 -2.45
N LYS A 104 -13.55 -2.46 -2.84
CA LYS A 104 -12.21 -2.63 -3.41
C LYS A 104 -11.19 -2.81 -2.28
N LEU A 105 -10.20 -3.67 -2.48
CA LEU A 105 -9.15 -3.95 -1.51
C LEU A 105 -7.79 -3.61 -2.13
N LEU A 106 -7.07 -2.66 -1.53
CA LEU A 106 -5.70 -2.29 -1.88
C LEU A 106 -4.73 -2.77 -0.80
N GLY A 107 -3.70 -3.52 -1.19
CA GLY A 107 -2.60 -3.90 -0.31
C GLY A 107 -1.29 -3.23 -0.70
N ILE A 108 -0.59 -2.60 0.25
CA ILE A 108 0.73 -1.97 0.05
C ILE A 108 1.77 -2.70 0.90
N CYS A 109 2.87 -3.12 0.29
CA CYS A 109 4.01 -3.76 0.96
C CYS A 109 3.58 -4.95 1.84
N TRP A 110 3.53 -4.80 3.16
CA TRP A 110 3.00 -5.83 4.04
C TRP A 110 1.55 -6.21 3.68
N GLY A 111 0.71 -5.24 3.34
CA GLY A 111 -0.65 -5.47 2.90
C GLY A 111 -0.73 -6.31 1.62
N HIS A 112 0.19 -6.10 0.66
CA HIS A 112 0.35 -6.95 -0.53
C HIS A 112 0.69 -8.39 -0.13
N GLN A 113 1.65 -8.57 0.77
CA GLN A 113 2.07 -9.88 1.27
C GLN A 113 0.95 -10.57 2.07
N ALA A 114 0.22 -9.81 2.90
CA ALA A 114 -0.89 -10.32 3.68
C ALA A 114 -2.04 -10.82 2.79
N ILE A 115 -2.37 -10.08 1.72
CA ILE A 115 -3.35 -10.51 0.72
C ILE A 115 -2.88 -11.79 0.04
N ALA A 116 -1.63 -11.86 -0.42
CA ALA A 116 -1.07 -13.07 -1.03
C ALA A 116 -1.14 -14.26 -0.07
N THR A 117 -0.70 -14.08 1.18
CA THR A 117 -0.75 -15.14 2.22
C THR A 117 -2.18 -15.58 2.53
N ALA A 118 -3.11 -14.63 2.69
CA ALA A 118 -4.51 -14.94 2.98
C ALA A 118 -5.16 -15.76 1.86
N LEU A 119 -4.78 -15.50 0.61
CA LEU A 119 -5.31 -16.18 -0.58
C LEU A 119 -4.46 -17.38 -1.02
N SER A 120 -3.70 -17.96 -0.10
CA SER A 120 -2.89 -19.19 -0.29
C SER A 120 -1.66 -19.01 -1.18
N GLY A 121 -1.22 -17.78 -1.41
CA GLY A 121 0.08 -17.47 -2.00
C GLY A 121 1.21 -17.72 -1.00
N LYS A 122 2.44 -17.68 -1.50
CA LYS A 122 3.65 -17.83 -0.68
C LYS A 122 4.45 -16.53 -0.68
N VAL A 123 4.87 -16.11 0.50
CA VAL A 123 5.79 -15.00 0.70
C VAL A 123 7.17 -15.58 0.98
N GLY A 124 8.17 -15.13 0.20
CA GLY A 124 9.56 -15.49 0.40
C GLY A 124 10.40 -14.32 0.89
N SER A 125 11.62 -14.57 1.32
CA SER A 125 12.58 -13.52 1.70
C SER A 125 13.74 -13.45 0.72
N PHE A 126 14.18 -12.22 0.43
CA PHE A 126 15.45 -12.00 -0.26
C PHE A 126 16.63 -12.09 0.71
N GLU A 127 17.79 -12.46 0.19
CA GLU A 127 19.02 -12.49 0.94
C GLU A 127 19.44 -11.08 1.41
N HIS A 128 19.18 -10.07 0.57
CA HIS A 128 19.48 -8.67 0.86
C HIS A 128 18.26 -7.78 0.65
N PRO A 129 18.06 -6.74 1.50
CA PRO A 129 16.98 -5.79 1.30
C PRO A 129 17.24 -4.98 0.01
N ARG A 130 16.18 -4.71 -0.74
CA ARG A 130 16.25 -3.78 -1.86
C ARG A 130 15.90 -2.37 -1.37
N VAL A 131 16.69 -1.40 -1.83
CA VAL A 131 16.55 0.01 -1.48
C VAL A 131 16.70 0.83 -2.74
N GLY A 132 15.81 1.77 -2.97
CA GLY A 132 15.86 2.65 -4.14
C GLY A 132 14.52 2.83 -4.81
N VAL A 133 14.55 3.29 -6.03
CA VAL A 133 13.41 3.37 -6.92
C VAL A 133 13.59 2.31 -8.00
N GLU A 134 12.60 1.44 -8.17
CA GLU A 134 12.63 0.42 -9.21
C GLU A 134 11.74 0.83 -10.38
N ASN A 135 12.26 0.63 -11.59
CA ASN A 135 11.48 0.79 -12.80
C ASN A 135 10.81 -0.55 -13.11
N LEU A 136 9.50 -0.61 -12.87
CA LEU A 136 8.70 -1.81 -13.08
C LEU A 136 8.11 -1.79 -14.49
N ALA A 137 8.55 -2.70 -15.35
CA ALA A 137 7.91 -2.93 -16.65
C ALA A 137 6.51 -3.51 -16.44
N LEU A 138 5.50 -2.91 -17.07
CA LEU A 138 4.12 -3.34 -16.95
C LEU A 138 3.76 -4.34 -18.07
N ASN A 139 2.99 -5.36 -17.71
CA ASN A 139 2.31 -6.21 -18.70
C ASN A 139 1.13 -5.45 -19.33
N ASP A 140 0.41 -6.07 -20.26
CA ASP A 140 -0.66 -5.40 -21.01
C ASP A 140 -1.82 -4.93 -20.09
N ASP A 141 -2.16 -5.70 -19.05
CA ASP A 141 -3.17 -5.32 -18.07
C ASP A 141 -2.71 -4.12 -17.22
N GLY A 142 -1.46 -4.14 -16.77
CA GLY A 142 -0.85 -3.01 -16.07
C GLY A 142 -0.80 -1.75 -16.94
N LYS A 143 -0.45 -1.87 -18.22
CA LYS A 143 -0.48 -0.76 -19.18
C LYS A 143 -1.89 -0.21 -19.37
N ALA A 144 -2.90 -1.08 -19.43
CA ALA A 144 -4.30 -0.66 -19.56
C ALA A 144 -4.77 0.13 -18.32
N ILE A 145 -4.34 -0.26 -17.12
CA ILE A 145 -4.71 0.41 -15.86
C ILE A 145 -3.97 1.74 -15.71
N PHE A 146 -2.65 1.73 -15.85
CA PHE A 146 -1.80 2.88 -15.53
C PHE A 146 -1.55 3.81 -16.72
N GLY A 147 -1.78 3.35 -17.95
CA GLY A 147 -1.55 4.15 -19.16
C GLY A 147 -0.08 4.42 -19.43
N LYS A 148 0.83 3.55 -18.96
CA LYS A 148 2.28 3.66 -19.13
C LYS A 148 2.90 2.30 -19.47
N GLU A 149 4.10 2.30 -20.05
CA GLU A 149 4.91 1.10 -20.29
C GLU A 149 5.61 0.61 -19.02
N SER A 150 5.97 1.52 -18.12
CA SER A 150 6.62 1.23 -16.84
C SER A 150 6.28 2.27 -15.79
N LEU A 151 6.49 1.92 -14.52
CA LEU A 151 6.34 2.79 -13.36
C LEU A 151 7.62 2.81 -12.54
N ASN A 152 7.99 3.99 -12.02
CA ASN A 152 9.04 4.14 -11.01
C ASN A 152 8.39 4.13 -9.64
N VAL A 153 8.61 3.05 -8.89
CA VAL A 153 8.01 2.86 -7.57
C VAL A 153 9.10 2.87 -6.52
N PRO A 154 9.01 3.72 -5.49
CA PRO A 154 9.94 3.69 -4.39
C PRO A 154 9.93 2.34 -3.70
N SER A 155 11.09 1.69 -3.64
CA SER A 155 11.32 0.51 -2.82
C SER A 155 12.09 0.96 -1.58
N GLY A 156 11.49 0.81 -0.43
CA GLY A 156 12.11 1.23 0.83
C GLY A 156 12.14 0.15 1.88
N PHE A 157 11.64 -1.04 1.55
CA PHE A 157 11.49 -2.15 2.48
C PHE A 157 11.67 -3.48 1.76
N LYS A 158 11.90 -4.58 2.49
CA LYS A 158 12.13 -5.90 1.93
C LYS A 158 11.17 -6.25 0.81
N LEU A 159 11.64 -6.24 -0.42
CA LEU A 159 10.95 -6.88 -1.54
C LEU A 159 11.05 -8.39 -1.36
N LEU A 160 9.92 -9.08 -1.44
CA LEU A 160 9.86 -10.50 -1.17
C LEU A 160 9.62 -11.37 -2.40
N ALA A 161 9.36 -10.79 -3.59
CA ALA A 161 9.34 -11.51 -4.86
C ALA A 161 9.49 -10.55 -6.05
N PRO A 162 10.52 -10.68 -6.91
CA PRO A 162 10.73 -9.77 -8.03
C PRO A 162 9.67 -9.89 -9.14
N GLU A 163 8.96 -11.00 -9.22
CA GLU A 163 8.00 -11.29 -10.29
C GLU A 163 6.56 -10.83 -9.98
N ASN A 164 6.28 -10.38 -8.75
CA ASN A 164 4.92 -10.08 -8.29
C ASN A 164 4.85 -8.70 -7.60
N GLU A 165 5.38 -7.66 -8.25
CA GLU A 165 5.43 -6.32 -7.69
C GLU A 165 4.07 -5.60 -7.67
N ILE A 166 3.22 -5.91 -8.64
CA ILE A 166 1.85 -5.39 -8.74
C ILE A 166 0.95 -6.53 -9.17
N LEU A 167 -0.08 -6.80 -8.39
CA LEU A 167 -1.05 -7.86 -8.65
C LEU A 167 -2.47 -7.30 -8.67
N MET A 168 -3.28 -7.80 -9.60
CA MET A 168 -4.73 -7.60 -9.60
C MET A 168 -5.43 -8.96 -9.67
N SER A 169 -6.50 -9.11 -8.88
CA SER A 169 -7.34 -10.31 -8.95
C SER A 169 -8.16 -10.35 -10.25
N ASP A 170 -8.53 -11.56 -10.70
CA ASP A 170 -9.40 -11.76 -11.87
C ASP A 170 -10.75 -11.05 -11.73
N SER A 171 -11.24 -10.88 -10.51
CA SER A 171 -12.46 -10.11 -10.22
C SER A 171 -12.30 -8.60 -10.45
N GLY A 172 -11.07 -8.10 -10.56
CA GLY A 172 -10.75 -6.67 -10.60
C GLY A 172 -11.07 -5.92 -9.31
N LEU A 173 -11.31 -6.62 -8.18
CA LEU A 173 -11.70 -6.02 -6.90
C LEU A 173 -10.56 -6.01 -5.87
N VAL A 174 -9.43 -6.66 -6.16
CA VAL A 174 -8.23 -6.63 -5.33
C VAL A 174 -7.07 -6.13 -6.17
N LEU A 175 -6.39 -5.10 -5.70
CA LEU A 175 -5.15 -4.58 -6.25
C LEU A 175 -4.09 -4.56 -5.15
N SER A 176 -2.87 -4.94 -5.45
CA SER A 176 -1.80 -4.86 -4.46
C SER A 176 -0.46 -4.51 -5.09
N LEU A 177 0.37 -3.78 -4.33
CA LEU A 177 1.68 -3.30 -4.73
C LEU A 177 2.71 -3.63 -3.63
N GLN A 178 3.85 -4.18 -4.01
CA GLN A 178 4.94 -4.42 -3.05
C GLN A 178 5.67 -3.12 -2.71
N GLY A 179 5.82 -2.20 -3.66
CA GLY A 179 6.43 -0.89 -3.44
C GLY A 179 5.52 0.08 -2.67
N HIS A 180 6.05 1.24 -2.33
CA HIS A 180 5.45 2.26 -1.48
C HIS A 180 5.11 3.54 -2.26
N PRO A 181 4.04 3.57 -3.07
CA PRO A 181 3.67 4.78 -3.80
C PRO A 181 3.21 5.92 -2.89
N GLU A 182 2.91 5.65 -1.62
CA GLU A 182 2.60 6.68 -0.64
C GLU A 182 3.83 7.39 -0.07
N ILE A 183 5.03 6.85 -0.29
CA ILE A 183 6.28 7.38 0.26
C ILE A 183 7.07 8.07 -0.84
N TYR A 184 6.93 9.38 -0.98
CA TYR A 184 7.66 10.20 -1.94
C TYR A 184 8.05 11.56 -1.36
N GLY A 185 8.84 12.34 -2.09
CA GLY A 185 9.26 13.68 -1.73
C GLY A 185 9.96 13.75 -0.38
N GLU A 186 9.58 14.69 0.46
CA GLU A 186 10.20 14.92 1.77
C GLU A 186 9.96 13.76 2.74
N LEU A 187 8.78 13.09 2.69
CA LEU A 187 8.51 11.93 3.53
C LEU A 187 9.50 10.80 3.28
N SER A 188 9.83 10.51 2.02
CA SER A 188 10.79 9.45 1.69
C SER A 188 12.19 9.80 2.17
N ARG A 189 12.61 11.07 2.08
CA ARG A 189 13.89 11.53 2.62
C ARG A 189 13.96 11.39 4.13
N GLN A 190 12.90 11.76 4.84
CA GLN A 190 12.84 11.63 6.30
C GLN A 190 12.93 10.18 6.74
N LEU A 191 12.13 9.29 6.15
CA LEU A 191 12.13 7.86 6.47
C LEU A 191 13.49 7.22 6.16
N PHE A 192 14.10 7.59 5.05
CA PHE A 192 15.43 7.13 4.70
C PHE A 192 16.48 7.59 5.73
N ASN A 193 16.54 8.89 6.04
CA ASN A 193 17.51 9.46 6.95
C ASN A 193 17.43 8.84 8.36
N MET A 194 16.25 8.41 8.77
CA MET A 194 16.06 7.72 10.06
C MET A 194 16.67 6.31 10.07
N ASN A 195 16.80 5.69 8.92
CA ASN A 195 17.23 4.31 8.76
C ASN A 195 18.58 4.19 8.02
N VAL A 196 19.32 5.28 7.88
CA VAL A 196 20.64 5.31 7.19
C VAL A 196 21.59 4.19 7.64
N PRO A 197 21.74 3.87 8.94
CA PRO A 197 22.63 2.78 9.35
C PRO A 197 22.23 1.42 8.74
N TYR A 198 20.93 1.17 8.60
CA TYR A 198 20.41 -0.05 7.98
C TYR A 198 20.67 -0.07 6.47
N TYR A 199 20.50 1.07 5.80
CA TYR A 199 20.69 1.19 4.35
C TYR A 199 22.13 1.30 3.92
N ARG A 200 23.06 1.72 4.81
CA ARG A 200 24.50 1.81 4.50
C ARG A 200 25.11 0.47 4.07
N ALA A 201 24.54 -0.64 4.47
CA ALA A 201 24.97 -1.96 3.98
C ALA A 201 24.66 -2.17 2.48
N THR A 202 23.61 -1.50 1.97
CA THR A 202 23.13 -1.62 0.57
C THR A 202 23.59 -0.43 -0.28
N LEU A 203 23.80 0.74 0.34
CA LEU A 203 24.27 1.98 -0.29
C LEU A 203 25.60 2.41 0.36
N PRO A 204 26.73 1.79 -0.02
CA PRO A 204 27.99 1.93 0.68
C PRO A 204 28.68 3.29 0.45
N SER A 205 28.39 3.99 -0.64
CA SER A 205 29.04 5.25 -0.99
C SER A 205 28.13 6.46 -0.86
N GLU A 206 28.72 7.66 -0.78
CA GLU A 206 27.97 8.92 -0.82
C GLU A 206 27.33 9.16 -2.18
N ASP A 207 27.97 8.72 -3.26
CA ASP A 207 27.42 8.82 -4.62
C ASP A 207 26.16 7.95 -4.76
N ASP A 208 26.11 6.77 -4.13
CA ASP A 208 24.92 5.94 -4.07
C ASP A 208 23.78 6.64 -3.34
N LEU A 209 24.06 7.34 -2.25
CA LEU A 209 23.08 8.13 -1.52
C LEU A 209 22.53 9.29 -2.37
N GLN A 210 23.40 10.02 -3.06
CA GLN A 210 22.96 11.14 -3.92
C GLN A 210 22.15 10.64 -5.11
N ARG A 211 22.54 9.52 -5.70
CA ARG A 211 21.74 8.86 -6.74
C ARG A 211 20.35 8.49 -6.21
N TYR A 212 20.28 7.85 -5.05
CA TYR A 212 19.03 7.48 -4.40
C TYR A 212 18.10 8.68 -4.17
N TYR A 213 18.63 9.81 -3.67
CA TYR A 213 17.83 11.03 -3.49
C TYR A 213 17.30 11.59 -4.81
N SER A 214 18.10 11.51 -5.87
CA SER A 214 17.69 11.93 -7.21
C SER A 214 16.56 11.05 -7.76
N GLU A 215 16.70 9.74 -7.63
CA GLU A 215 15.70 8.76 -8.07
C GLU A 215 14.38 8.91 -7.31
N MET A 216 14.43 9.13 -6.00
CA MET A 216 13.23 9.38 -5.20
C MET A 216 12.47 10.64 -5.66
N SER A 217 13.19 11.67 -6.06
CA SER A 217 12.57 12.89 -6.60
C SER A 217 11.88 12.64 -7.94
N SER A 218 12.42 11.73 -8.76
CA SER A 218 11.83 11.37 -10.06
C SER A 218 10.60 10.47 -9.94
N SER A 219 10.47 9.71 -8.86
CA SER A 219 9.35 8.78 -8.64
C SER A 219 8.04 9.45 -8.20
N GLU A 220 8.09 10.72 -7.76
CA GLU A 220 6.91 11.43 -7.23
C GLU A 220 5.76 11.52 -8.23
N GLN A 221 6.06 11.70 -9.52
CA GLN A 221 5.02 11.77 -10.55
C GLN A 221 4.30 10.43 -10.72
N ASP A 222 5.05 9.34 -10.70
CA ASP A 222 4.48 7.99 -10.82
C ASP A 222 3.71 7.60 -9.55
N ALA A 223 4.19 7.99 -8.38
CA ALA A 223 3.49 7.83 -7.11
C ALA A 223 2.10 8.48 -7.13
N LYS A 224 2.02 9.74 -7.56
CA LYS A 224 0.75 10.48 -7.71
C LYS A 224 -0.16 9.84 -8.77
N LEU A 225 0.40 9.39 -9.89
CA LEU A 225 -0.35 8.68 -10.92
C LEU A 225 -0.95 7.38 -10.40
N ILE A 226 -0.19 6.60 -9.63
CA ILE A 226 -0.68 5.35 -9.02
C ILE A 226 -1.90 5.63 -8.16
N PHE A 227 -1.85 6.62 -7.25
CA PHE A 227 -3.00 6.96 -6.42
C PHE A 227 -4.18 7.52 -7.21
N GLN A 228 -3.94 8.29 -8.27
CA GLN A 228 -5.00 8.71 -9.18
C GLN A 228 -5.69 7.49 -9.81
N LYS A 229 -4.93 6.53 -10.30
CA LYS A 229 -5.48 5.32 -10.92
C LYS A 229 -6.17 4.40 -9.91
N VAL A 230 -5.62 4.27 -8.71
CA VAL A 230 -6.24 3.53 -7.60
C VAL A 230 -7.60 4.11 -7.24
N THR A 231 -7.71 5.43 -7.08
CA THR A 231 -8.99 6.06 -6.75
C THR A 231 -10.00 5.96 -7.89
N GLN A 232 -9.59 6.11 -9.14
CA GLN A 232 -10.44 5.89 -10.31
C GLN A 232 -10.96 4.44 -10.37
N TRP A 233 -10.07 3.46 -10.15
CA TRP A 233 -10.43 2.05 -10.05
C TRP A 233 -11.37 1.77 -8.89
N ALA A 234 -11.19 2.41 -7.75
CA ALA A 234 -12.05 2.20 -6.59
C ALA A 234 -13.46 2.79 -6.77
N GLN A 235 -13.63 3.76 -7.66
CA GLN A 235 -14.90 4.38 -8.00
C GLN A 235 -15.62 3.72 -9.21
N SER A 236 -14.99 2.73 -9.87
CA SER A 236 -15.54 2.02 -11.04
C SER A 236 -16.43 0.75 -10.63
#